data_2a7a2f1099db893a0c66b1718d8237d7
#
_entry.id   2a7a2f1099db893a0c66b1718d8237d7
#
_cell.length_a   1.000
_cell.length_b   1.000
_cell.length_c   1.000
_cell.angle_alpha   90.00
_cell.angle_beta   90.00
_cell.angle_gamma   90.00
#
_symmetry.space_group_name_H-M   'P 1'
#
loop_
_entity.id
_entity.type
_entity.pdbx_description
1 polymer ?
#
loop_
_entity_poly.entity_id
_entity_poly.type
_entity_poly.pdbx_seq_one_letter_code
_entity_poly.pdbx_strand_id
1 'polypeptide(L)'
;VMDVTRFVDDRPEDGVFRVNRAIFTDAAVFEAEIARLFEGGWVFLGLESQAAQPHDFFTTFAGRVPVLVQRCGEGVLRAFVNSCPHKGARLAQTRQGHARLHVCPYHSWSFDSAGRNKAIKWKGAGCYAEAFDQADHGLAPLPRFAAHRGFLFGSVAADVPPLEDYLGEAAHLLDLVADQSAEGLELVPGQVTFTYAANWKLQLENCSDAYHFTSAHPSYIRVLERRQQELSADVVASVWESSDYWKEEAQGVAGGSYSFANGHVLNWGIFGVTPAIPLYESAAALAQRHGAARRDWMFNMRNLTIFPNLQVAENASSQLRVIRPLAPGLTEMRTWCIAPKGESGEARRQRIRQYEDFFNPTGMATPDDTVSYENCQIGYGGMIEPWLQGYARGMTASVAGGNRFADVLGMAPQRSVLADSQLCDETLFHSYYRAWARRMAQGAAA
;
A
#
# COMPACT_ATOMS: atom_id res chain seq x y z
N VAL A 1 27.74 -3.22 4.42
CA VAL A 1 27.30 -3.02 3.03
C VAL A 1 27.01 -4.40 2.46
N MET A 2 25.78 -4.59 1.90
CA MET A 2 25.39 -5.86 1.27
C MET A 2 25.83 -5.84 -0.20
N ASP A 3 26.43 -6.95 -0.66
CA ASP A 3 26.69 -7.12 -2.09
C ASP A 3 25.38 -7.49 -2.81
N VAL A 4 24.74 -6.48 -3.37
CA VAL A 4 23.42 -6.60 -4.01
C VAL A 4 23.48 -7.31 -5.36
N THR A 5 24.66 -7.41 -5.99
CA THR A 5 24.84 -8.10 -7.28
C THR A 5 24.59 -9.61 -7.17
N ARG A 6 24.66 -10.15 -5.96
CA ARG A 6 24.31 -11.53 -5.66
C ARG A 6 22.80 -11.81 -5.74
N PHE A 7 21.97 -10.76 -5.69
CA PHE A 7 20.52 -10.87 -5.58
C PHE A 7 19.78 -10.31 -6.79
N VAL A 8 20.35 -9.31 -7.47
CA VAL A 8 19.74 -8.67 -8.64
C VAL A 8 20.77 -8.59 -9.75
N ASP A 9 20.46 -9.19 -10.89
CA ASP A 9 21.26 -9.11 -12.13
C ASP A 9 20.51 -8.19 -13.11
N ASP A 10 20.91 -6.91 -13.14
CA ASP A 10 20.30 -5.83 -13.91
C ASP A 10 21.23 -5.37 -15.04
N ARG A 11 21.05 -5.94 -16.24
CA ARG A 11 21.83 -5.65 -17.45
C ARG A 11 20.87 -5.37 -18.63
N PRO A 12 20.24 -4.20 -18.65
CA PRO A 12 19.20 -3.89 -19.63
C PRO A 12 19.73 -3.87 -21.07
N GLU A 13 20.99 -3.54 -21.29
CA GLU A 13 21.65 -3.59 -22.58
C GLU A 13 21.79 -5.00 -23.16
N ASP A 14 21.83 -6.01 -22.28
CA ASP A 14 21.83 -7.44 -22.66
C ASP A 14 20.40 -8.03 -22.72
N GLY A 15 19.37 -7.24 -22.42
CA GLY A 15 18.00 -7.72 -22.28
C GLY A 15 17.79 -8.63 -21.05
N VAL A 16 18.59 -8.43 -19.99
CA VAL A 16 18.59 -9.27 -18.79
C VAL A 16 18.15 -8.48 -17.58
N PHE A 17 17.14 -9.01 -16.90
CA PHE A 17 16.82 -8.67 -15.51
C PHE A 17 16.42 -9.95 -14.78
N ARG A 18 17.13 -10.29 -13.72
CA ARG A 18 16.89 -11.51 -12.95
C ARG A 18 17.01 -11.24 -11.46
N VAL A 19 16.23 -11.97 -10.68
CA VAL A 19 16.25 -11.89 -9.20
C VAL A 19 16.61 -13.25 -8.64
N ASN A 20 17.51 -13.28 -7.69
CA ASN A 20 17.96 -14.51 -7.03
C ASN A 20 16.93 -14.94 -5.98
N ARG A 21 16.58 -16.22 -5.96
CA ARG A 21 15.62 -16.81 -5.00
C ARG A 21 15.99 -16.55 -3.54
N ALA A 22 17.27 -16.41 -3.22
CA ALA A 22 17.74 -16.14 -1.87
C ALA A 22 17.17 -14.81 -1.29
N ILE A 23 16.80 -13.84 -2.13
CA ILE A 23 16.17 -12.58 -1.68
C ILE A 23 14.85 -12.83 -0.93
N PHE A 24 14.19 -13.97 -1.17
CA PHE A 24 12.90 -14.34 -0.57
C PHE A 24 13.04 -15.25 0.66
N THR A 25 14.23 -15.83 0.89
CA THR A 25 14.42 -16.88 1.90
C THR A 25 15.51 -16.60 2.92
N ASP A 26 16.48 -15.74 2.57
CA ASP A 26 17.64 -15.46 3.44
C ASP A 26 17.23 -14.57 4.62
N ALA A 27 17.48 -15.07 5.84
CA ALA A 27 17.14 -14.36 7.08
C ALA A 27 17.96 -13.06 7.26
N ALA A 28 19.22 -13.02 6.81
CA ALA A 28 20.04 -11.83 6.92
C ALA A 28 19.59 -10.75 5.95
N VAL A 29 19.12 -11.13 4.75
CA VAL A 29 18.46 -10.21 3.81
C VAL A 29 17.20 -9.63 4.45
N PHE A 30 16.36 -10.48 5.02
CA PHE A 30 15.13 -10.05 5.69
C PHE A 30 15.40 -9.04 6.82
N GLU A 31 16.35 -9.32 7.72
CA GLU A 31 16.70 -8.38 8.79
C GLU A 31 17.21 -7.04 8.25
N ALA A 32 17.99 -7.06 7.17
CA ALA A 32 18.42 -5.84 6.50
C ALA A 32 17.28 -5.09 5.84
N GLU A 33 16.30 -5.77 5.25
CA GLU A 33 15.07 -5.17 4.70
C GLU A 33 14.27 -4.47 5.79
N ILE A 34 14.04 -5.12 6.92
CA ILE A 34 13.33 -4.50 8.04
C ILE A 34 14.05 -3.23 8.49
N ALA A 35 15.36 -3.32 8.73
CA ALA A 35 16.15 -2.20 9.24
C ALA A 35 16.25 -1.03 8.24
N ARG A 36 16.38 -1.30 6.92
CA ARG A 36 16.68 -0.28 5.92
C ARG A 36 15.47 0.23 5.14
N LEU A 37 14.45 -0.60 4.94
CA LEU A 37 13.26 -0.24 4.19
C LEU A 37 12.11 0.18 5.12
N PHE A 38 11.77 -0.66 6.10
CA PHE A 38 10.58 -0.47 6.93
C PHE A 38 10.84 0.39 8.17
N GLU A 39 12.05 0.38 8.72
CA GLU A 39 12.47 1.21 9.85
C GLU A 39 13.33 2.39 9.39
N GLY A 40 14.18 2.19 8.38
CA GLY A 40 15.08 3.20 7.83
C GLY A 40 14.51 4.05 6.68
N GLY A 41 13.24 3.89 6.33
CA GLY A 41 12.57 4.60 5.25
C GLY A 41 11.18 5.09 5.64
N TRP A 42 10.50 5.75 4.70
CA TRP A 42 9.10 6.08 4.85
C TRP A 42 8.23 4.84 4.69
N VAL A 43 7.27 4.67 5.61
CA VAL A 43 6.21 3.67 5.52
C VAL A 43 4.85 4.33 5.69
N PHE A 44 3.85 3.80 5.01
CA PHE A 44 2.48 4.22 5.19
C PHE A 44 1.94 3.71 6.53
N LEU A 45 1.29 4.59 7.27
CA LEU A 45 0.75 4.32 8.60
C LEU A 45 -0.77 4.16 8.60
N GLY A 46 -1.48 4.92 7.79
CA GLY A 46 -2.94 4.94 7.75
C GLY A 46 -3.51 6.18 7.07
N LEU A 47 -4.83 6.30 7.05
CA LEU A 47 -5.52 7.50 6.58
C LEU A 47 -5.87 8.42 7.75
N GLU A 48 -5.79 9.72 7.50
CA GLU A 48 -6.18 10.77 8.45
C GLU A 48 -7.61 10.58 8.98
N SER A 49 -8.51 10.07 8.15
CA SER A 49 -9.90 9.80 8.51
C SER A 49 -10.08 8.75 9.62
N GLN A 50 -9.05 7.95 9.92
CA GLN A 50 -9.08 7.02 11.05
C GLN A 50 -8.99 7.71 12.43
N ALA A 51 -8.51 8.96 12.45
CA ALA A 51 -8.48 9.80 13.64
C ALA A 51 -9.08 11.17 13.29
N ALA A 52 -10.38 11.20 12.95
CA ALA A 52 -11.05 12.34 12.37
C ALA A 52 -11.34 13.44 13.41
N GLN A 53 -11.68 13.06 14.64
CA GLN A 53 -12.05 13.98 15.71
C GLN A 53 -10.92 14.16 16.73
N PRO A 54 -10.85 15.30 17.44
CA PRO A 54 -9.94 15.44 18.57
C PRO A 54 -10.04 14.26 19.51
N HIS A 55 -8.89 13.73 19.94
CA HIS A 55 -8.72 12.55 20.80
C HIS A 55 -8.98 11.19 20.15
N ASP A 56 -9.35 11.13 18.87
CA ASP A 56 -9.36 9.88 18.12
C ASP A 56 -7.94 9.38 17.89
N PHE A 57 -7.79 8.06 17.88
CA PHE A 57 -6.52 7.42 17.63
C PHE A 57 -6.68 6.11 16.84
N PHE A 58 -5.60 5.69 16.21
CA PHE A 58 -5.42 4.33 15.71
C PHE A 58 -4.01 3.83 15.99
N THR A 59 -3.83 2.50 15.99
CA THR A 59 -2.54 1.85 16.17
C THR A 59 -2.10 1.13 14.92
N THR A 60 -0.81 1.19 14.62
CA THR A 60 -0.18 0.57 13.46
C THR A 60 1.26 0.18 13.78
N PHE A 61 2.06 -0.10 12.75
CA PHE A 61 3.48 -0.41 12.86
C PHE A 61 4.30 0.31 11.80
N ALA A 62 5.54 0.69 12.16
CA ALA A 62 6.61 1.03 11.24
C ALA A 62 7.70 -0.04 11.41
N GLY A 63 7.78 -0.98 10.45
CA GLY A 63 8.58 -2.19 10.65
C GLY A 63 8.11 -2.99 11.87
N ARG A 64 8.99 -3.14 12.87
CA ARG A 64 8.71 -3.80 14.16
C ARG A 64 8.19 -2.81 15.22
N VAL A 65 8.35 -1.52 15.01
CA VAL A 65 8.01 -0.49 16.00
C VAL A 65 6.50 -0.28 16.03
N PRO A 66 5.84 -0.50 17.18
CA PRO A 66 4.43 -0.19 17.33
C PRO A 66 4.23 1.32 17.36
N VAL A 67 3.26 1.82 16.61
CA VAL A 67 2.97 3.25 16.45
C VAL A 67 1.56 3.54 16.90
N LEU A 68 1.41 4.64 17.67
CA LEU A 68 0.14 5.26 18.02
C LEU A 68 0.01 6.57 17.24
N VAL A 69 -0.96 6.65 16.35
CA VAL A 69 -1.32 7.89 15.67
C VAL A 69 -2.55 8.47 16.34
N GLN A 70 -2.47 9.73 16.77
CA GLN A 70 -3.53 10.36 17.54
C GLN A 70 -3.73 11.82 17.12
N ARG A 71 -5.00 12.25 17.07
CA ARG A 71 -5.35 13.66 16.96
C ARG A 71 -5.44 14.24 18.36
N CYS A 72 -4.59 15.22 18.68
CA CYS A 72 -4.62 15.87 19.98
C CYS A 72 -5.83 16.80 20.14
N GLY A 73 -6.03 17.32 21.34
CA GLY A 73 -7.16 18.19 21.66
C GLY A 73 -7.22 19.46 20.80
N GLU A 74 -6.06 19.93 20.35
CA GLU A 74 -5.91 21.11 19.46
C GLU A 74 -6.14 20.75 17.97
N GLY A 75 -6.53 19.52 17.66
CA GLY A 75 -6.83 19.07 16.29
C GLY A 75 -5.60 18.61 15.47
N VAL A 76 -4.39 18.70 16.01
CA VAL A 76 -3.15 18.32 15.33
C VAL A 76 -2.95 16.80 15.41
N LEU A 77 -2.65 16.15 14.27
CA LEU A 77 -2.22 14.75 14.25
C LEU A 77 -0.76 14.60 14.70
N ARG A 78 -0.51 13.61 15.53
CA ARG A 78 0.81 13.22 16.01
C ARG A 78 0.97 11.71 15.95
N ALA A 79 2.20 11.27 15.77
CA ALA A 79 2.57 9.86 15.83
C ALA A 79 3.61 9.64 16.92
N PHE A 80 3.40 8.62 17.74
CA PHE A 80 4.26 8.25 18.85
C PHE A 80 4.63 6.77 18.75
N VAL A 81 5.76 6.40 19.33
CA VAL A 81 6.03 5.01 19.66
C VAL A 81 4.98 4.56 20.67
N ASN A 82 4.20 3.53 20.35
CA ASN A 82 3.14 3.00 21.22
C ASN A 82 3.74 2.14 22.34
N SER A 83 4.56 2.77 23.18
CA SER A 83 5.30 2.14 24.27
C SER A 83 5.42 3.08 25.44
N CYS A 84 5.02 2.63 26.61
CA CYS A 84 5.16 3.40 27.83
C CYS A 84 6.65 3.54 28.21
N PRO A 85 7.17 4.78 28.44
CA PRO A 85 8.58 5.00 28.74
C PRO A 85 9.04 4.38 30.07
N HIS A 86 8.12 3.92 30.92
CA HIS A 86 8.47 3.27 32.20
C HIS A 86 9.11 1.89 31.98
N LYS A 87 8.41 0.97 31.31
CA LYS A 87 8.83 -0.44 31.13
C LYS A 87 8.47 -1.00 29.76
N GLY A 88 8.18 -0.15 28.78
CA GLY A 88 7.94 -0.55 27.42
C GLY A 88 6.57 -1.19 27.12
N ALA A 89 5.65 -1.23 28.09
CA ALA A 89 4.33 -1.80 27.83
C ALA A 89 3.58 -1.02 26.74
N ARG A 90 2.95 -1.74 25.81
CA ARG A 90 2.12 -1.13 24.78
C ARG A 90 0.95 -0.37 25.44
N LEU A 91 0.85 0.92 25.13
CA LEU A 91 -0.08 1.83 25.77
C LEU A 91 -1.50 1.68 25.25
N ALA A 92 -1.70 1.91 23.96
CA ALA A 92 -2.98 1.70 23.28
C ALA A 92 -3.01 0.28 22.70
N GLN A 93 -3.96 -0.55 23.17
CA GLN A 93 -4.04 -1.97 22.83
C GLN A 93 -5.09 -2.27 21.75
N THR A 94 -6.05 -1.35 21.54
CA THR A 94 -7.07 -1.45 20.50
C THR A 94 -6.56 -0.90 19.17
N ARG A 95 -7.17 -1.35 18.08
CA ARG A 95 -6.80 -0.89 16.73
C ARG A 95 -7.11 0.58 16.50
N GLN A 96 -8.21 1.06 17.07
CA GLN A 96 -8.65 2.45 17.02
C GLN A 96 -9.54 2.75 18.21
N GLY A 97 -9.73 4.03 18.50
CA GLY A 97 -10.60 4.47 19.59
C GLY A 97 -10.56 5.97 19.78
N HIS A 98 -11.16 6.40 20.90
CA HIS A 98 -11.20 7.78 21.34
C HIS A 98 -10.68 7.84 22.79
N ALA A 99 -9.62 8.61 23.05
CA ALA A 99 -9.04 8.73 24.37
C ALA A 99 -8.41 10.10 24.60
N ARG A 100 -8.95 10.85 25.55
CA ARG A 100 -8.33 12.09 26.05
C ARG A 100 -7.08 11.79 26.89
N LEU A 101 -7.07 10.63 27.52
CA LEU A 101 -6.00 10.16 28.40
C LEU A 101 -5.77 8.67 28.16
N HIS A 102 -4.54 8.30 27.85
CA HIS A 102 -4.08 6.93 27.84
C HIS A 102 -3.48 6.57 29.20
N VAL A 103 -3.95 5.53 29.84
CA VAL A 103 -3.42 5.01 31.08
C VAL A 103 -2.71 3.69 30.82
N CYS A 104 -1.43 3.63 31.16
CA CYS A 104 -0.65 2.41 30.96
C CYS A 104 -1.21 1.28 31.84
N PRO A 105 -1.55 0.12 31.23
CA PRO A 105 -2.18 -0.98 31.98
C PRO A 105 -1.24 -1.63 32.99
N TYR A 106 0.08 -1.37 32.91
CA TYR A 106 1.05 -2.01 33.79
C TYR A 106 1.23 -1.26 35.13
N HIS A 107 1.56 0.06 35.09
CA HIS A 107 1.82 0.83 36.30
C HIS A 107 1.06 2.16 36.37
N SER A 108 0.03 2.32 35.54
CA SER A 108 -0.89 3.47 35.56
C SER A 108 -0.24 4.84 35.27
N TRP A 109 0.93 4.88 34.63
CA TRP A 109 1.40 6.13 34.08
C TRP A 109 0.41 6.61 33.02
N SER A 110 0.10 7.90 33.04
CA SER A 110 -0.92 8.43 32.13
C SER A 110 -0.39 9.53 31.22
N PHE A 111 -0.94 9.58 30.03
CA PHE A 111 -0.49 10.47 28.94
C PHE A 111 -1.69 11.09 28.26
N ASP A 112 -1.64 12.39 28.02
CA ASP A 112 -2.69 13.05 27.24
C ASP A 112 -2.57 12.73 25.74
N SER A 113 -3.56 13.19 24.95
CA SER A 113 -3.58 12.96 23.50
C SER A 113 -2.47 13.68 22.73
N ALA A 114 -1.73 14.59 23.36
CA ALA A 114 -0.53 15.20 22.81
C ALA A 114 0.77 14.47 23.22
N GLY A 115 0.64 13.31 23.89
CA GLY A 115 1.76 12.47 24.34
C GLY A 115 2.44 12.93 25.62
N ARG A 116 1.96 14.01 26.25
CA ARG A 116 2.58 14.53 27.49
C ARG A 116 2.21 13.66 28.68
N ASN A 117 3.19 13.34 29.54
CA ASN A 117 2.92 12.65 30.79
C ASN A 117 2.06 13.55 31.71
N LYS A 118 0.97 13.00 32.24
CA LYS A 118 0.02 13.70 33.11
C LYS A 118 0.11 13.25 34.56
N ALA A 119 0.42 11.99 34.76
CA ALA A 119 0.58 11.46 36.12
C ALA A 119 1.47 10.22 36.13
N ILE A 120 2.27 10.15 37.19
CA ILE A 120 3.06 8.98 37.59
C ILE A 120 2.53 8.52 38.94
N LYS A 121 2.07 7.26 38.98
CA LYS A 121 1.47 6.70 40.21
C LYS A 121 2.44 6.80 41.39
N TRP A 122 1.97 7.38 42.49
CA TRP A 122 2.71 7.56 43.75
C TRP A 122 4.01 8.37 43.64
N LYS A 123 4.14 9.23 42.62
CA LYS A 123 5.33 10.06 42.45
C LYS A 123 5.65 10.91 43.69
N GLY A 124 4.63 11.44 44.37
CA GLY A 124 4.78 12.31 45.52
C GLY A 124 5.28 11.64 46.82
N ALA A 125 5.53 10.32 46.83
CA ALA A 125 6.00 9.59 47.97
C ALA A 125 7.53 9.69 48.23
N GLY A 126 8.24 10.59 47.51
CA GLY A 126 9.70 10.75 47.64
C GLY A 126 10.51 9.58 47.04
N CYS A 127 9.91 8.84 46.14
CA CYS A 127 10.50 7.62 45.57
C CYS A 127 11.53 7.87 44.47
N TYR A 128 11.60 9.11 43.95
CA TYR A 128 12.44 9.44 42.79
C TYR A 128 13.48 10.51 43.17
N ALA A 129 14.64 10.41 42.56
CA ALA A 129 15.68 11.43 42.64
C ALA A 129 15.34 12.67 41.83
N GLU A 130 15.93 13.83 42.12
CA GLU A 130 15.71 15.10 41.45
C GLU A 130 15.90 15.01 39.91
N ALA A 131 16.92 14.28 39.46
CA ALA A 131 17.16 14.07 38.04
C ALA A 131 15.98 13.42 37.28
N PHE A 132 15.25 12.53 37.97
CA PHE A 132 14.04 11.95 37.41
C PHE A 132 12.92 13.01 37.30
N ASP A 133 12.77 13.87 38.27
CA ASP A 133 11.74 14.93 38.29
C ASP A 133 11.98 15.98 37.19
N GLN A 134 13.22 16.19 36.80
CA GLN A 134 13.62 17.12 35.72
C GLN A 134 13.53 16.53 34.33
N ALA A 135 13.41 15.20 34.20
CA ALA A 135 13.34 14.52 32.89
C ALA A 135 11.95 14.62 32.26
N ASP A 136 11.91 14.63 30.93
CA ASP A 136 10.66 14.45 30.17
C ASP A 136 10.25 12.98 30.20
N HIS A 137 9.04 12.73 30.65
CA HIS A 137 8.42 11.42 30.72
C HIS A 137 7.30 11.22 29.69
N GLY A 138 7.22 12.08 28.68
CA GLY A 138 6.27 11.99 27.58
C GLY A 138 6.48 10.76 26.70
N LEU A 139 5.54 10.52 25.80
CA LEU A 139 5.68 9.49 24.78
C LEU A 139 6.73 9.93 23.77
N ALA A 140 7.59 9.01 23.35
CA ALA A 140 8.55 9.27 22.30
C ALA A 140 7.83 9.54 20.95
N PRO A 141 7.98 10.73 20.34
CA PRO A 141 7.43 11.00 19.03
C PRO A 141 8.13 10.13 18.00
N LEU A 142 7.38 9.76 16.94
CA LEU A 142 8.00 9.14 15.77
C LEU A 142 8.94 10.18 15.14
N PRO A 143 10.20 9.85 14.82
CA PRO A 143 11.20 10.82 14.32
C PRO A 143 10.76 11.59 13.08
N ARG A 144 10.02 10.92 12.20
CA ARG A 144 9.39 11.57 11.03
C ARG A 144 7.93 11.15 10.92
N PHE A 145 7.08 12.13 10.73
CA PHE A 145 5.64 11.94 10.49
C PHE A 145 5.15 13.04 9.56
N ALA A 146 4.53 12.68 8.45
CA ALA A 146 4.01 13.61 7.46
C ALA A 146 2.75 13.07 6.78
N ALA A 147 1.99 13.96 6.17
CA ALA A 147 0.77 13.62 5.44
C ALA A 147 0.84 14.12 4.00
N HIS A 148 0.30 13.33 3.07
CA HIS A 148 0.01 13.75 1.71
C HIS A 148 -1.46 13.44 1.41
N ARG A 149 -2.29 14.46 1.22
CA ARG A 149 -3.72 14.34 0.88
C ARG A 149 -4.50 13.37 1.78
N GLY A 150 -4.18 13.34 3.07
CA GLY A 150 -4.81 12.46 4.04
C GLY A 150 -4.17 11.07 4.17
N PHE A 151 -3.21 10.72 3.33
CA PHE A 151 -2.35 9.54 3.50
C PHE A 151 -1.24 9.88 4.47
N LEU A 152 -1.15 9.14 5.58
CA LEU A 152 -0.20 9.38 6.66
C LEU A 152 1.01 8.44 6.52
N PHE A 153 2.20 9.04 6.57
CA PHE A 153 3.46 8.32 6.50
C PHE A 153 4.32 8.62 7.72
N GLY A 154 5.17 7.66 8.09
CA GLY A 154 6.13 7.84 9.16
C GLY A 154 7.43 7.11 8.89
N SER A 155 8.48 7.51 9.62
CA SER A 155 9.76 6.81 9.65
C SER A 155 10.31 6.78 11.07
N VAL A 156 10.91 5.64 11.40
CA VAL A 156 11.67 5.47 12.66
C VAL A 156 13.05 6.14 12.55
N ALA A 157 13.58 6.25 11.34
CA ALA A 157 14.81 6.99 11.08
C ALA A 157 14.53 8.50 10.93
N ALA A 158 15.37 9.32 11.56
CA ALA A 158 15.30 10.78 11.44
C ALA A 158 15.89 11.29 10.11
N ASP A 159 16.87 10.59 9.58
CA ASP A 159 17.60 10.94 8.36
C ASP A 159 16.95 10.30 7.13
N VAL A 160 15.76 10.80 6.79
CA VAL A 160 15.05 10.46 5.55
C VAL A 160 14.71 11.74 4.79
N PRO A 161 14.67 11.72 3.45
CA PRO A 161 14.29 12.88 2.66
C PRO A 161 12.88 13.38 3.03
N PRO A 162 12.50 14.62 2.71
CA PRO A 162 11.12 15.07 2.80
C PRO A 162 10.15 14.09 2.12
N LEU A 163 8.92 13.96 2.63
CA LEU A 163 7.94 13.03 2.08
C LEU A 163 7.62 13.33 0.61
N GLU A 164 7.54 14.61 0.25
CA GLU A 164 7.31 15.06 -1.12
C GLU A 164 8.40 14.56 -2.09
N ASP A 165 9.66 14.60 -1.68
CA ASP A 165 10.78 14.09 -2.48
C ASP A 165 10.76 12.56 -2.58
N TYR A 166 10.30 11.89 -1.52
CA TYR A 166 10.16 10.44 -1.51
C TYR A 166 9.04 9.96 -2.42
N LEU A 167 7.86 10.60 -2.38
CA LEU A 167 6.73 10.28 -3.24
C LEU A 167 7.01 10.68 -4.69
N GLY A 168 7.66 11.84 -4.89
CA GLY A 168 7.96 12.37 -6.22
C GLY A 168 6.73 12.37 -7.12
N GLU A 169 6.90 12.00 -8.38
CA GLU A 169 5.84 11.97 -9.39
C GLU A 169 4.69 11.00 -9.05
N ALA A 170 4.92 9.97 -8.24
CA ALA A 170 3.87 9.06 -7.80
C ALA A 170 2.82 9.76 -6.90
N ALA A 171 3.12 10.92 -6.33
CA ALA A 171 2.18 11.75 -5.57
C ALA A 171 0.93 12.12 -6.38
N HIS A 172 1.06 12.35 -7.70
CA HIS A 172 -0.07 12.64 -8.59
C HIS A 172 -1.13 11.54 -8.60
N LEU A 173 -0.73 10.29 -8.34
CA LEU A 173 -1.65 9.16 -8.27
C LEU A 173 -2.39 9.10 -6.94
N LEU A 174 -1.75 9.48 -5.84
CA LEU A 174 -2.45 9.67 -4.56
C LEU A 174 -3.41 10.85 -4.62
N ASP A 175 -3.02 11.94 -5.32
CA ASP A 175 -3.91 13.06 -5.60
C ASP A 175 -5.14 12.63 -6.38
N LEU A 176 -4.96 11.78 -7.41
CA LEU A 176 -6.06 11.26 -8.21
C LEU A 176 -7.06 10.46 -7.38
N VAL A 177 -6.57 9.65 -6.43
CA VAL A 177 -7.43 8.91 -5.50
C VAL A 177 -8.16 9.87 -4.54
N ALA A 178 -7.44 10.84 -3.97
CA ALA A 178 -8.02 11.82 -3.04
C ALA A 178 -9.05 12.74 -3.71
N ASP A 179 -8.85 13.08 -4.98
CA ASP A 179 -9.72 13.97 -5.76
C ASP A 179 -11.08 13.36 -6.12
N GLN A 180 -11.30 12.06 -5.86
CA GLN A 180 -12.60 11.41 -6.06
C GLN A 180 -13.71 12.01 -5.20
N SER A 181 -13.36 12.72 -4.10
CA SER A 181 -14.30 13.49 -3.29
C SER A 181 -13.71 14.84 -2.88
N ALA A 182 -14.55 15.88 -2.86
CA ALA A 182 -14.19 17.17 -2.27
C ALA A 182 -14.02 17.10 -0.75
N GLU A 183 -14.67 16.14 -0.09
CA GLU A 183 -14.64 15.93 1.36
C GLU A 183 -13.53 14.96 1.79
N GLY A 184 -12.77 14.40 0.83
CA GLY A 184 -11.70 13.44 1.07
C GLY A 184 -12.18 11.99 1.08
N LEU A 185 -11.29 11.11 1.55
CA LEU A 185 -11.50 9.67 1.58
C LEU A 185 -11.83 9.20 3.00
N GLU A 186 -12.50 8.06 3.07
CA GLU A 186 -12.71 7.32 4.32
C GLU A 186 -12.46 5.83 4.14
N LEU A 187 -12.09 5.17 5.22
CA LEU A 187 -12.12 3.71 5.29
C LEU A 187 -13.53 3.26 5.62
N VAL A 188 -14.09 2.41 4.79
CA VAL A 188 -15.36 1.74 5.09
C VAL A 188 -15.09 0.84 6.31
N PRO A 189 -15.94 0.88 7.36
CA PRO A 189 -15.77 0.03 8.54
C PRO A 189 -15.66 -1.45 8.17
N GLY A 190 -14.67 -2.14 8.72
CA GLY A 190 -14.41 -3.54 8.42
C GLY A 190 -12.99 -3.81 7.93
N GLN A 191 -11.98 -3.58 8.79
CA GLN A 191 -10.61 -4.01 8.50
C GLN A 191 -10.52 -5.53 8.45
N VAL A 192 -9.89 -6.05 7.40
CA VAL A 192 -9.48 -7.45 7.32
C VAL A 192 -7.98 -7.56 7.59
N THR A 193 -7.59 -8.52 8.41
CA THR A 193 -6.18 -8.84 8.66
C THR A 193 -5.99 -10.33 8.49
N PHE A 194 -5.04 -10.71 7.65
CA PHE A 194 -4.68 -12.11 7.40
C PHE A 194 -3.18 -12.25 7.20
N THR A 195 -2.71 -13.48 7.28
CA THR A 195 -1.31 -13.83 6.98
C THR A 195 -1.28 -14.88 5.87
N TYR A 196 -0.17 -14.90 5.12
CA TYR A 196 0.18 -15.98 4.21
C TYR A 196 1.63 -16.41 4.44
N ALA A 197 1.91 -17.70 4.19
CA ALA A 197 3.22 -18.29 4.47
C ALA A 197 4.21 -18.06 3.32
N ALA A 198 4.46 -16.78 3.00
CA ALA A 198 5.41 -16.39 1.96
C ALA A 198 5.99 -15.00 2.19
N ASN A 199 7.02 -14.67 1.40
CA ASN A 199 7.74 -13.41 1.47
C ASN A 199 6.87 -12.22 1.02
N TRP A 200 7.06 -11.08 1.66
CA TRP A 200 6.31 -9.84 1.42
C TRP A 200 6.42 -9.29 -0.02
N LYS A 201 7.55 -9.57 -0.70
CA LYS A 201 7.79 -9.12 -2.08
C LYS A 201 6.85 -9.77 -3.09
N LEU A 202 6.29 -10.95 -2.78
CA LEU A 202 5.30 -11.60 -3.66
C LEU A 202 4.00 -10.79 -3.75
N GLN A 203 3.52 -10.25 -2.62
CA GLN A 203 2.38 -9.33 -2.65
C GLN A 203 2.72 -8.03 -3.35
N LEU A 204 3.95 -7.55 -3.19
CA LEU A 204 4.41 -6.34 -3.85
C LEU A 204 4.32 -6.48 -5.38
N GLU A 205 4.82 -7.61 -5.91
CA GLU A 205 4.77 -7.91 -7.34
C GLU A 205 3.33 -8.17 -7.83
N ASN A 206 2.58 -9.03 -7.15
CA ASN A 206 1.26 -9.47 -7.60
C ASN A 206 0.26 -8.31 -7.80
N CYS A 207 0.26 -7.30 -6.93
CA CYS A 207 -0.64 -6.15 -7.10
C CYS A 207 -0.40 -5.41 -8.42
N SER A 208 0.82 -5.44 -8.92
CA SER A 208 1.24 -4.73 -10.14
C SER A 208 1.38 -5.67 -11.35
N ASP A 209 0.96 -6.91 -11.20
CA ASP A 209 1.05 -7.96 -12.21
C ASP A 209 -0.31 -8.16 -12.89
N ALA A 210 -0.42 -7.81 -14.17
CA ALA A 210 -1.60 -8.12 -14.98
C ALA A 210 -1.49 -9.52 -15.65
N TYR A 211 -0.29 -10.09 -15.72
CA TYR A 211 -0.02 -11.31 -16.46
C TYR A 211 -0.61 -12.57 -15.80
N HIS A 212 -0.68 -12.60 -14.46
CA HIS A 212 -1.23 -13.75 -13.73
C HIS A 212 -2.75 -13.85 -13.81
N PHE A 213 -3.48 -12.77 -14.14
CA PHE A 213 -4.94 -12.68 -13.94
C PHE A 213 -5.70 -13.84 -14.58
N THR A 214 -5.47 -14.12 -15.86
CA THR A 214 -6.18 -15.18 -16.58
C THR A 214 -5.74 -16.59 -16.20
N SER A 215 -4.53 -16.73 -15.65
CA SER A 215 -3.96 -18.03 -15.26
C SER A 215 -4.28 -18.40 -13.82
N ALA A 216 -4.19 -17.43 -12.90
CA ALA A 216 -4.42 -17.66 -11.47
C ALA A 216 -5.92 -17.65 -11.10
N HIS A 217 -6.76 -16.88 -11.82
CA HIS A 217 -8.17 -16.69 -11.49
C HIS A 217 -9.17 -17.29 -12.50
N PRO A 218 -8.95 -18.49 -13.07
CA PRO A 218 -9.86 -19.05 -14.06
C PRO A 218 -11.24 -19.38 -13.52
N SER A 219 -11.36 -19.63 -12.21
CA SER A 219 -12.64 -19.83 -11.54
C SER A 219 -13.44 -18.55 -11.44
N TYR A 220 -12.80 -17.43 -11.13
CA TYR A 220 -13.44 -16.12 -11.11
C TYR A 220 -13.90 -15.72 -12.51
N ILE A 221 -13.05 -15.90 -13.53
CA ILE A 221 -13.41 -15.61 -14.93
C ILE A 221 -14.65 -16.38 -15.35
N ARG A 222 -14.73 -17.69 -15.03
CA ARG A 222 -15.94 -18.48 -15.32
C ARG A 222 -17.20 -17.97 -14.61
N VAL A 223 -17.04 -17.43 -13.40
CA VAL A 223 -18.16 -16.79 -12.68
C VAL A 223 -18.59 -15.51 -13.40
N LEU A 224 -17.64 -14.68 -13.87
CA LEU A 224 -17.94 -13.47 -14.64
C LEU A 224 -18.70 -13.82 -15.94
N GLU A 225 -18.22 -14.80 -16.70
CA GLU A 225 -18.86 -15.26 -17.94
C GLU A 225 -20.28 -15.75 -17.70
N ARG A 226 -20.48 -16.53 -16.64
CA ARG A 226 -21.80 -17.01 -16.26
C ARG A 226 -22.74 -15.87 -15.87
N ARG A 227 -22.27 -14.91 -15.10
CA ARG A 227 -23.04 -13.72 -14.71
C ARG A 227 -23.44 -12.89 -15.92
N GLN A 228 -22.58 -12.71 -16.90
CA GLN A 228 -22.92 -12.03 -18.16
C GLN A 228 -24.03 -12.72 -18.93
N GLN A 229 -24.15 -14.05 -18.83
CA GLN A 229 -25.20 -14.82 -19.53
C GLN A 229 -26.53 -14.85 -18.75
N GLU A 230 -26.48 -14.86 -17.42
CA GLU A 230 -27.65 -15.08 -16.57
C GLU A 230 -28.27 -13.79 -16.01
N LEU A 231 -27.48 -12.69 -15.92
CA LEU A 231 -27.94 -11.42 -15.38
C LEU A 231 -28.54 -10.53 -16.47
N SER A 232 -29.61 -9.82 -16.15
CA SER A 232 -30.13 -8.75 -16.99
C SER A 232 -29.04 -7.66 -17.16
N ALA A 233 -29.11 -6.92 -18.27
CA ALA A 233 -28.17 -5.82 -18.57
C ALA A 233 -28.11 -4.73 -17.47
N ASP A 234 -29.09 -4.70 -16.56
CA ASP A 234 -29.20 -3.74 -15.49
C ASP A 234 -28.45 -4.15 -14.21
N VAL A 235 -27.91 -5.39 -14.15
CA VAL A 235 -27.22 -5.94 -12.97
C VAL A 235 -25.79 -6.31 -13.33
N VAL A 236 -24.90 -5.34 -13.29
CA VAL A 236 -23.46 -5.55 -13.44
C VAL A 236 -22.85 -5.75 -12.06
N ALA A 237 -22.36 -6.96 -11.77
CA ALA A 237 -21.83 -7.28 -10.45
C ALA A 237 -20.44 -6.71 -10.23
N SER A 238 -19.64 -6.54 -11.29
CA SER A 238 -18.31 -5.90 -11.21
C SER A 238 -17.95 -5.17 -12.50
N VAL A 239 -16.93 -4.31 -12.42
CA VAL A 239 -16.40 -3.60 -13.59
C VAL A 239 -15.79 -4.56 -14.63
N TRP A 240 -15.30 -5.71 -14.20
CA TRP A 240 -14.73 -6.75 -15.08
C TRP A 240 -15.76 -7.31 -16.04
N GLU A 241 -17.03 -7.39 -15.66
CA GLU A 241 -18.13 -7.86 -16.52
C GLU A 241 -18.47 -6.85 -17.61
N SER A 242 -18.19 -5.57 -17.41
CA SER A 242 -18.44 -4.49 -18.38
C SER A 242 -17.23 -4.15 -19.23
N SER A 243 -16.07 -4.76 -18.98
CA SER A 243 -14.79 -4.45 -19.60
C SER A 243 -14.31 -5.62 -20.47
N ASP A 244 -13.68 -5.31 -21.59
CA ASP A 244 -12.98 -6.28 -22.43
C ASP A 244 -11.48 -6.36 -22.11
N TYR A 245 -11.01 -5.68 -21.07
CA TYR A 245 -9.60 -5.60 -20.70
C TYR A 245 -8.93 -6.97 -20.55
N TRP A 246 -9.64 -7.94 -20.01
CA TRP A 246 -9.14 -9.30 -19.74
C TRP A 246 -9.35 -10.28 -20.91
N LYS A 247 -10.03 -9.87 -21.98
CA LYS A 247 -10.27 -10.72 -23.16
C LYS A 247 -9.04 -10.70 -24.08
N GLU A 248 -8.60 -11.88 -24.49
CA GLU A 248 -7.44 -12.04 -25.38
C GLU A 248 -7.63 -11.36 -26.74
N GLU A 249 -8.87 -11.10 -27.14
CA GLU A 249 -9.24 -10.50 -28.43
C GLU A 249 -9.20 -8.96 -28.43
N ALA A 250 -8.98 -8.32 -27.28
CA ALA A 250 -8.92 -6.86 -27.18
C ALA A 250 -7.74 -6.32 -27.99
N GLN A 251 -8.01 -5.43 -28.94
CA GLN A 251 -7.00 -4.85 -29.82
C GLN A 251 -6.69 -3.40 -29.42
N GLY A 252 -5.44 -2.99 -29.66
CA GLY A 252 -4.96 -1.64 -29.38
C GLY A 252 -4.51 -1.45 -27.94
N VAL A 253 -4.28 -0.19 -27.55
CA VAL A 253 -3.83 0.14 -26.19
C VAL A 253 -4.97 -0.10 -25.21
N ALA A 254 -4.80 -1.10 -24.36
CA ALA A 254 -5.74 -1.45 -23.29
C ALA A 254 -5.30 -0.90 -21.91
N GLY A 255 -4.03 -0.54 -21.76
CA GLY A 255 -3.46 -0.02 -20.52
C GLY A 255 -1.96 0.12 -20.60
N GLY A 256 -1.29 -0.09 -19.48
CA GLY A 256 0.16 -0.02 -19.40
C GLY A 256 0.70 0.01 -17.98
N SER A 257 1.95 0.43 -17.87
CA SER A 257 2.63 0.58 -16.58
C SER A 257 3.45 1.87 -16.53
N TYR A 258 3.66 2.37 -15.33
CA TYR A 258 4.59 3.44 -15.02
C TYR A 258 5.50 3.03 -13.87
N SER A 259 6.77 3.36 -14.02
CA SER A 259 7.78 3.23 -12.98
C SER A 259 8.27 4.61 -12.56
N PHE A 260 8.34 4.84 -11.26
CA PHE A 260 8.77 6.11 -10.68
C PHE A 260 10.04 5.91 -9.84
N ALA A 261 10.61 7.00 -9.36
CA ALA A 261 11.69 6.94 -8.38
C ALA A 261 11.25 6.21 -7.10
N ASN A 262 12.21 5.76 -6.32
CA ASN A 262 12.04 5.12 -5.02
C ASN A 262 11.22 3.81 -5.01
N GLY A 263 11.02 3.19 -6.18
CA GLY A 263 10.33 1.92 -6.29
C GLY A 263 8.81 2.03 -6.37
N HIS A 264 8.26 3.22 -6.58
CA HIS A 264 6.83 3.38 -6.78
C HIS A 264 6.46 2.98 -8.22
N VAL A 265 5.32 2.32 -8.37
CA VAL A 265 4.84 1.88 -9.69
C VAL A 265 3.31 1.94 -9.79
N LEU A 266 2.85 2.04 -11.03
CA LEU A 266 1.45 1.91 -11.39
C LEU A 266 1.30 0.88 -12.52
N ASN A 267 0.43 -0.09 -12.32
CA ASN A 267 -0.20 -0.85 -13.40
C ASN A 267 -1.61 -0.29 -13.62
N TRP A 268 -2.02 -0.04 -14.87
CA TRP A 268 -3.31 0.57 -15.17
C TRP A 268 -3.94 -0.01 -16.44
N GLY A 269 -5.27 0.08 -16.52
CA GLY A 269 -6.04 -0.36 -17.67
C GLY A 269 -7.26 0.52 -17.92
N ILE A 270 -7.67 0.62 -19.20
CA ILE A 270 -8.77 1.47 -19.61
C ILE A 270 -10.09 0.72 -19.41
N PHE A 271 -10.90 1.17 -18.45
CA PHE A 271 -12.25 0.64 -18.22
C PHE A 271 -13.35 1.54 -18.81
N GLY A 272 -13.10 2.85 -18.86
CA GLY A 272 -14.10 3.83 -19.27
C GLY A 272 -15.10 4.18 -18.18
N VAL A 273 -15.90 5.20 -18.44
CA VAL A 273 -16.94 5.68 -17.52
C VAL A 273 -18.16 4.79 -17.65
N THR A 274 -18.46 4.02 -16.62
CA THR A 274 -19.52 3.01 -16.63
C THR A 274 -20.28 2.97 -15.30
N PRO A 275 -21.58 2.68 -15.29
CA PRO A 275 -22.37 2.45 -14.09
C PRO A 275 -21.88 1.29 -13.22
N ALA A 276 -21.05 0.39 -13.78
CA ALA A 276 -20.40 -0.68 -13.03
C ALA A 276 -19.42 -0.19 -11.96
N ILE A 277 -18.94 1.05 -12.07
CA ILE A 277 -18.04 1.66 -11.08
C ILE A 277 -18.87 2.57 -10.15
N PRO A 278 -18.81 2.37 -8.82
CA PRO A 278 -19.62 3.15 -7.86
C PRO A 278 -19.44 4.67 -7.94
N LEU A 279 -18.29 5.12 -8.46
CA LEU A 279 -17.99 6.55 -8.69
C LEU A 279 -18.86 7.19 -9.79
N TYR A 280 -19.64 6.39 -10.56
CA TYR A 280 -20.40 6.84 -11.72
C TYR A 280 -21.39 7.96 -11.42
N GLU A 281 -22.04 7.93 -10.27
CA GLU A 281 -22.98 8.98 -9.85
C GLU A 281 -22.31 10.37 -9.77
N SER A 282 -20.99 10.40 -9.51
CA SER A 282 -20.20 11.63 -9.39
C SER A 282 -19.48 12.03 -10.68
N ALA A 283 -19.62 11.25 -11.78
CA ALA A 283 -18.82 11.43 -12.99
C ALA A 283 -18.96 12.84 -13.60
N ALA A 284 -20.16 13.40 -13.64
CA ALA A 284 -20.39 14.76 -14.17
C ALA A 284 -19.75 15.83 -13.29
N ALA A 285 -19.90 15.73 -11.96
CA ALA A 285 -19.29 16.66 -11.01
C ALA A 285 -17.76 16.58 -11.02
N LEU A 286 -17.20 15.37 -11.15
CA LEU A 286 -15.75 15.16 -11.29
C LEU A 286 -15.22 15.79 -12.58
N ALA A 287 -15.93 15.62 -13.71
CA ALA A 287 -15.54 16.25 -14.98
C ALA A 287 -15.59 17.78 -14.89
N GLN A 288 -16.59 18.34 -14.22
CA GLN A 288 -16.68 19.79 -14.01
C GLN A 288 -15.54 20.31 -13.14
N ARG A 289 -15.17 19.58 -12.08
CA ARG A 289 -14.16 20.01 -11.11
C ARG A 289 -12.73 19.81 -11.62
N HIS A 290 -12.45 18.73 -12.32
CA HIS A 290 -11.10 18.30 -12.68
C HIS A 290 -10.84 18.20 -14.20
N GLY A 291 -11.88 18.38 -15.03
CA GLY A 291 -11.82 18.12 -16.47
C GLY A 291 -12.09 16.65 -16.82
N ALA A 292 -12.59 16.44 -18.05
CA ALA A 292 -13.02 15.11 -18.50
C ALA A 292 -11.88 14.08 -18.50
N ALA A 293 -10.69 14.47 -18.99
CA ALA A 293 -9.55 13.56 -19.09
C ALA A 293 -9.04 13.07 -17.71
N ARG A 294 -9.03 13.93 -16.70
CA ARG A 294 -8.67 13.54 -15.32
C ARG A 294 -9.78 12.68 -14.68
N ARG A 295 -11.07 13.01 -14.93
CA ARG A 295 -12.19 12.16 -14.53
C ARG A 295 -12.06 10.76 -15.15
N ASP A 296 -11.73 10.63 -16.45
CA ASP A 296 -11.58 9.33 -17.12
C ASP A 296 -10.48 8.48 -16.46
N TRP A 297 -9.39 9.10 -16.01
CA TRP A 297 -8.37 8.42 -15.22
C TRP A 297 -8.91 7.86 -13.90
N MET A 298 -9.86 8.52 -13.24
CA MET A 298 -10.48 8.03 -12.01
C MET A 298 -11.34 6.78 -12.24
N PHE A 299 -11.75 6.52 -13.49
CA PHE A 299 -12.52 5.34 -13.89
C PHE A 299 -11.66 4.21 -14.46
N ASN A 300 -10.39 4.45 -14.71
CA ASN A 300 -9.48 3.40 -15.15
C ASN A 300 -9.12 2.45 -14.00
N MET A 301 -8.83 1.20 -14.34
CA MET A 301 -8.17 0.27 -13.43
C MET A 301 -6.81 0.85 -13.04
N ARG A 302 -6.50 0.85 -11.74
CA ARG A 302 -5.24 1.34 -11.21
C ARG A 302 -4.81 0.47 -10.03
N ASN A 303 -3.65 -0.16 -10.17
CA ASN A 303 -2.98 -0.84 -9.08
C ASN A 303 -1.69 -0.07 -8.76
N LEU A 304 -1.80 0.85 -7.81
CA LEU A 304 -0.71 1.70 -7.36
C LEU A 304 0.04 1.04 -6.21
N THR A 305 1.36 1.02 -6.28
CA THR A 305 2.23 0.70 -5.16
C THR A 305 3.10 1.89 -4.80
N ILE A 306 3.01 2.35 -3.56
CA ILE A 306 3.97 3.23 -2.91
C ILE A 306 4.88 2.33 -2.07
N PHE A 307 6.08 2.08 -2.57
CA PHE A 307 7.06 1.20 -1.94
C PHE A 307 7.41 1.71 -0.54
N PRO A 308 7.61 0.86 0.51
CA PRO A 308 7.58 -0.59 0.41
C PRO A 308 6.22 -1.23 0.80
N ASN A 309 5.27 -0.50 1.42
CA ASN A 309 4.20 -1.16 2.16
C ASN A 309 2.77 -0.71 1.83
N LEU A 310 2.57 0.31 0.98
CA LEU A 310 1.23 0.76 0.61
C LEU A 310 0.88 0.30 -0.79
N GLN A 311 -0.30 -0.31 -0.93
CA GLN A 311 -0.94 -0.53 -2.21
C GLN A 311 -2.36 0.03 -2.20
N VAL A 312 -2.72 0.71 -3.29
CA VAL A 312 -4.10 1.14 -3.57
C VAL A 312 -4.53 0.45 -4.85
N ALA A 313 -5.40 -0.54 -4.69
CA ALA A 313 -5.94 -1.31 -5.80
C ALA A 313 -7.35 -0.78 -6.13
N GLU A 314 -7.50 -0.20 -7.30
CA GLU A 314 -8.77 0.25 -7.85
C GLU A 314 -9.04 -0.53 -9.14
N ASN A 315 -9.62 -1.71 -8.95
CA ASN A 315 -9.95 -2.64 -10.03
C ASN A 315 -11.39 -3.16 -9.89
N ALA A 316 -11.64 -4.31 -9.28
CA ALA A 316 -13.00 -4.79 -9.02
C ALA A 316 -13.79 -3.86 -8.08
N SER A 317 -13.10 -3.25 -7.13
CA SER A 317 -13.55 -2.20 -6.23
C SER A 317 -12.32 -1.42 -5.77
N SER A 318 -12.42 -0.64 -4.69
CA SER A 318 -11.29 0.15 -4.17
C SER A 318 -10.79 -0.43 -2.85
N GLN A 319 -9.56 -0.92 -2.85
CA GLN A 319 -8.91 -1.50 -1.67
C GLN A 319 -7.61 -0.79 -1.33
N LEU A 320 -7.44 -0.43 -0.07
CA LEU A 320 -6.18 -0.03 0.51
C LEU A 320 -5.55 -1.24 1.21
N ARG A 321 -4.27 -1.49 0.94
CA ARG A 321 -3.50 -2.62 1.48
C ARG A 321 -2.24 -2.11 2.17
N VAL A 322 -1.95 -2.67 3.34
CA VAL A 322 -0.69 -2.47 4.05
C VAL A 322 0.02 -3.80 4.19
N ILE A 323 1.23 -3.86 3.66
CA ILE A 323 2.10 -5.04 3.73
C ILE A 323 2.95 -4.92 5.00
N ARG A 324 2.96 -5.96 5.81
CA ARG A 324 3.80 -6.06 7.00
C ARG A 324 4.56 -7.38 7.01
N PRO A 325 5.86 -7.37 6.71
CA PRO A 325 6.70 -8.55 6.84
C PRO A 325 6.84 -8.96 8.31
N LEU A 326 6.68 -10.25 8.61
CA LEU A 326 6.83 -10.80 9.96
C LEU A 326 8.07 -11.71 10.05
N ALA A 327 8.37 -12.44 8.97
CA ALA A 327 9.52 -13.31 8.81
C ALA A 327 9.85 -13.44 7.32
N PRO A 328 11.00 -14.02 6.93
CA PRO A 328 11.31 -14.24 5.51
C PRO A 328 10.19 -14.93 4.73
N GLY A 329 9.52 -15.91 5.33
CA GLY A 329 8.40 -16.64 4.74
C GLY A 329 7.07 -16.41 5.42
N LEU A 330 6.83 -15.24 6.02
CA LEU A 330 5.55 -14.92 6.66
C LEU A 330 5.23 -13.43 6.53
N THR A 331 4.07 -13.11 5.97
CA THR A 331 3.61 -11.74 5.76
C THR A 331 2.21 -11.54 6.30
N GLU A 332 2.00 -10.44 7.01
CA GLU A 332 0.68 -9.94 7.42
C GLU A 332 0.18 -8.92 6.40
N MET A 333 -1.06 -9.07 5.97
CA MET A 333 -1.80 -8.09 5.19
C MET A 333 -2.87 -7.45 6.05
N ARG A 334 -2.98 -6.13 5.93
CA ARG A 334 -4.11 -5.36 6.47
C ARG A 334 -4.77 -4.64 5.33
N THR A 335 -6.08 -4.80 5.22
CA THR A 335 -6.84 -4.29 4.09
C THR A 335 -8.11 -3.60 4.53
N TRP A 336 -8.49 -2.59 3.75
CA TRP A 336 -9.73 -1.85 3.93
C TRP A 336 -10.36 -1.56 2.57
N CYS A 337 -11.67 -1.55 2.51
CA CYS A 337 -12.37 -0.85 1.45
C CYS A 337 -12.21 0.65 1.68
N ILE A 338 -11.80 1.40 0.66
CA ILE A 338 -11.77 2.86 0.70
C ILE A 338 -12.90 3.43 -0.14
N ALA A 339 -13.42 4.57 0.29
CA ALA A 339 -14.51 5.24 -0.39
C ALA A 339 -14.35 6.75 -0.36
N PRO A 340 -14.84 7.46 -1.40
CA PRO A 340 -15.02 8.90 -1.33
C PRO A 340 -16.09 9.21 -0.28
N LYS A 341 -15.82 10.22 0.56
CA LYS A 341 -16.84 10.73 1.48
C LYS A 341 -17.98 11.35 0.70
N GLY A 342 -19.19 11.17 1.19
CA GLY A 342 -20.41 11.73 0.60
C GLY A 342 -20.98 10.93 -0.57
N GLU A 343 -20.44 9.75 -0.92
CA GLU A 343 -21.08 8.87 -1.89
C GLU A 343 -22.46 8.41 -1.39
N SER A 344 -23.39 8.15 -2.32
CA SER A 344 -24.73 7.70 -1.97
C SER A 344 -24.73 6.32 -1.30
N GLY A 345 -25.83 6.02 -0.60
CA GLY A 345 -26.00 4.69 -0.01
C GLY A 345 -26.08 3.57 -1.05
N GLU A 346 -26.47 3.87 -2.29
CA GLU A 346 -26.51 2.92 -3.39
C GLU A 346 -25.09 2.63 -3.91
N ALA A 347 -24.32 3.66 -4.24
CA ALA A 347 -22.92 3.54 -4.63
C ALA A 347 -22.09 2.84 -3.53
N ARG A 348 -22.34 3.15 -2.25
CA ARG A 348 -21.73 2.49 -1.11
C ARG A 348 -22.03 0.99 -1.07
N ARG A 349 -23.29 0.59 -1.26
CA ARG A 349 -23.67 -0.83 -1.31
C ARG A 349 -23.01 -1.55 -2.48
N GLN A 350 -23.00 -0.93 -3.67
CA GLN A 350 -22.32 -1.47 -4.85
C GLN A 350 -20.83 -1.67 -4.58
N ARG A 351 -20.14 -0.66 -4.05
CA ARG A 351 -18.72 -0.72 -3.69
C ARG A 351 -18.39 -1.86 -2.74
N ILE A 352 -19.16 -1.98 -1.65
CA ILE A 352 -18.97 -3.04 -0.66
C ILE A 352 -19.21 -4.41 -1.29
N ARG A 353 -20.27 -4.56 -2.08
CA ARG A 353 -20.61 -5.82 -2.75
C ARG A 353 -19.46 -6.28 -3.67
N GLN A 354 -18.96 -5.39 -4.51
CA GLN A 354 -17.83 -5.67 -5.39
C GLN A 354 -16.55 -5.96 -4.61
N TYR A 355 -16.32 -5.26 -3.52
CA TYR A 355 -15.17 -5.46 -2.64
C TYR A 355 -15.18 -6.85 -1.99
N GLU A 356 -16.30 -7.27 -1.44
CA GLU A 356 -16.47 -8.57 -0.80
C GLU A 356 -16.42 -9.74 -1.79
N ASP A 357 -16.89 -9.52 -3.02
CA ASP A 357 -16.88 -10.53 -4.07
C ASP A 357 -15.45 -10.90 -4.52
N PHE A 358 -14.57 -9.94 -4.59
CA PHE A 358 -13.24 -10.11 -5.20
C PHE A 358 -12.12 -10.21 -4.16
N PHE A 359 -12.08 -9.30 -3.20
CA PHE A 359 -10.94 -9.13 -2.29
C PHE A 359 -11.04 -9.98 -1.02
N ASN A 360 -9.89 -10.09 -0.32
CA ASN A 360 -9.71 -10.75 0.97
C ASN A 360 -9.80 -12.29 0.89
N PRO A 361 -9.42 -13.00 1.96
CA PRO A 361 -9.47 -14.47 2.00
C PRO A 361 -10.87 -15.07 1.77
N THR A 362 -11.91 -14.26 1.93
CA THR A 362 -13.31 -14.68 1.68
C THR A 362 -13.81 -14.29 0.28
N GLY A 363 -13.05 -13.50 -0.46
CA GLY A 363 -13.35 -13.15 -1.85
C GLY A 363 -12.86 -14.23 -2.82
N MET A 364 -13.17 -14.06 -4.10
CA MET A 364 -12.86 -15.08 -5.11
C MET A 364 -11.44 -14.99 -5.66
N ALA A 365 -10.74 -13.85 -5.52
CA ALA A 365 -9.40 -13.68 -6.11
C ALA A 365 -8.26 -13.87 -5.11
N THR A 366 -8.30 -13.27 -3.95
CA THR A 366 -7.19 -13.31 -2.98
C THR A 366 -6.74 -14.72 -2.57
N PRO A 367 -7.62 -15.73 -2.40
CA PRO A 367 -7.18 -17.08 -2.09
C PRO A 367 -6.29 -17.71 -3.17
N ASP A 368 -6.58 -17.45 -4.44
CA ASP A 368 -5.78 -17.95 -5.57
C ASP A 368 -4.37 -17.33 -5.55
N ASP A 369 -4.30 -16.02 -5.23
CA ASP A 369 -3.04 -15.31 -5.09
C ASP A 369 -2.19 -15.88 -3.95
N THR A 370 -2.78 -16.04 -2.77
CA THR A 370 -2.03 -16.50 -1.58
C THR A 370 -1.52 -17.93 -1.74
N VAL A 371 -2.29 -18.81 -2.37
CA VAL A 371 -1.82 -20.18 -2.73
C VAL A 371 -0.64 -20.11 -3.70
N SER A 372 -0.68 -19.19 -4.66
CA SER A 372 0.43 -19.00 -5.60
C SER A 372 1.69 -18.50 -4.90
N TYR A 373 1.56 -17.56 -3.95
CA TYR A 373 2.70 -17.07 -3.16
C TYR A 373 3.33 -18.18 -2.33
N GLU A 374 2.52 -18.99 -1.64
CA GLU A 374 3.01 -20.10 -0.81
C GLU A 374 3.72 -21.15 -1.65
N ASN A 375 3.21 -21.47 -2.84
CA ASN A 375 3.87 -22.35 -3.79
C ASN A 375 5.21 -21.77 -4.30
N CYS A 376 5.26 -20.48 -4.60
CA CYS A 376 6.51 -19.80 -4.95
C CYS A 376 7.52 -19.88 -3.80
N GLN A 377 7.09 -19.62 -2.57
CA GLN A 377 7.96 -19.68 -1.38
C GLN A 377 8.55 -21.07 -1.19
N ILE A 378 7.77 -22.13 -1.39
CA ILE A 378 8.26 -23.52 -1.37
C ILE A 378 9.27 -23.72 -2.50
N GLY A 379 8.95 -23.27 -3.72
CA GLY A 379 9.81 -23.38 -4.90
C GLY A 379 11.14 -22.65 -4.75
N TYR A 380 11.21 -21.58 -3.95
CA TYR A 380 12.46 -20.85 -3.68
C TYR A 380 13.51 -21.65 -2.90
N GLY A 381 13.14 -22.80 -2.32
CA GLY A 381 14.10 -23.76 -1.81
C GLY A 381 14.96 -24.45 -2.88
N GLY A 382 14.56 -24.35 -4.15
CA GLY A 382 15.26 -24.97 -5.29
C GLY A 382 16.49 -24.19 -5.76
N MET A 383 17.52 -24.07 -4.95
CA MET A 383 18.72 -23.25 -5.20
C MET A 383 19.70 -23.82 -6.25
N ILE A 384 19.40 -24.94 -6.87
CA ILE A 384 20.18 -25.45 -8.02
C ILE A 384 20.09 -24.49 -9.20
N GLU A 385 18.90 -23.90 -9.43
CA GLU A 385 18.72 -22.76 -10.33
C GLU A 385 18.33 -21.55 -9.48
N PRO A 386 19.31 -20.70 -9.10
CA PRO A 386 19.08 -19.64 -8.14
C PRO A 386 18.37 -18.41 -8.74
N TRP A 387 18.38 -18.24 -10.07
CA TRP A 387 17.89 -17.06 -10.74
C TRP A 387 16.48 -17.22 -11.31
N LEU A 388 15.55 -16.36 -10.89
CA LEU A 388 14.22 -16.27 -11.46
C LEU A 388 14.25 -15.49 -12.78
N GLN A 389 13.46 -15.91 -13.77
CA GLN A 389 13.49 -15.44 -15.16
C GLN A 389 12.33 -14.50 -15.52
N GLY A 390 11.36 -14.30 -14.63
CA GLY A 390 10.07 -13.64 -14.91
C GLY A 390 10.10 -12.11 -14.93
N TYR A 391 11.23 -11.48 -15.24
CA TYR A 391 11.35 -10.01 -15.16
C TYR A 391 11.72 -9.36 -16.49
N ALA A 392 11.79 -10.13 -17.57
CA ALA A 392 12.18 -9.64 -18.91
C ALA A 392 10.98 -9.28 -19.80
N ARG A 393 9.75 -9.67 -19.39
CA ARG A 393 8.55 -9.43 -20.17
C ARG A 393 8.26 -7.94 -20.27
N GLY A 394 8.15 -7.40 -21.51
CA GLY A 394 7.93 -5.99 -21.78
C GLY A 394 9.20 -5.15 -21.95
N MET A 395 10.41 -5.70 -21.77
CA MET A 395 11.65 -4.91 -21.89
C MET A 395 11.81 -4.23 -23.24
N THR A 396 11.37 -4.85 -24.33
CA THR A 396 11.42 -4.28 -25.68
C THR A 396 10.38 -3.19 -25.94
N ALA A 397 9.32 -3.14 -25.13
CA ALA A 397 8.26 -2.13 -25.20
C ALA A 397 8.46 -0.99 -24.20
N SER A 398 9.36 -1.14 -23.23
CA SER A 398 9.60 -0.16 -22.19
C SER A 398 10.41 1.02 -22.73
N VAL A 399 9.87 2.23 -22.58
CA VAL A 399 10.49 3.48 -23.01
C VAL A 399 10.83 4.37 -21.82
N ALA A 400 11.82 5.24 -21.97
CA ALA A 400 12.16 6.26 -20.96
C ALA A 400 11.08 7.36 -20.98
N GLY A 401 10.74 7.85 -19.78
CA GLY A 401 9.75 8.92 -19.62
C GLY A 401 8.30 8.44 -19.69
N GLY A 402 7.41 9.42 -19.77
CA GLY A 402 5.97 9.22 -19.85
C GLY A 402 5.43 9.05 -21.27
N ASN A 403 4.14 9.19 -21.39
CA ASN A 403 3.41 9.16 -22.64
C ASN A 403 2.15 10.03 -22.51
N ARG A 404 1.38 10.18 -23.61
CA ARG A 404 0.17 11.02 -23.62
C ARG A 404 -0.83 10.80 -22.48
N PHE A 405 -0.88 9.60 -21.91
CA PHE A 405 -1.77 9.32 -20.76
C PHE A 405 -1.18 9.87 -19.44
N ALA A 406 0.14 9.81 -19.27
CA ALA A 406 0.82 10.44 -18.13
C ALA A 406 0.69 11.98 -18.19
N ASP A 407 0.79 12.56 -19.39
CA ASP A 407 0.70 14.01 -19.62
C ASP A 407 -0.64 14.58 -19.10
N VAL A 408 -1.73 13.82 -19.22
CA VAL A 408 -3.06 14.21 -18.68
C VAL A 408 -3.02 14.48 -17.18
N LEU A 409 -2.20 13.74 -16.43
CA LEU A 409 -2.05 13.90 -14.98
C LEU A 409 -0.90 14.83 -14.61
N GLY A 410 -0.13 15.32 -15.59
CA GLY A 410 1.04 16.16 -15.37
C GLY A 410 2.19 15.41 -14.71
N MET A 411 2.24 14.07 -14.81
CA MET A 411 3.29 13.27 -14.20
C MET A 411 4.37 12.87 -15.21
N ALA A 412 5.61 12.80 -14.73
CA ALA A 412 6.79 12.40 -15.49
C ALA A 412 7.42 11.11 -14.93
N PRO A 413 6.87 9.93 -15.25
CA PRO A 413 7.45 8.67 -14.80
C PRO A 413 8.84 8.47 -15.39
N GLN A 414 9.68 7.67 -14.71
CA GLN A 414 11.01 7.35 -15.22
C GLN A 414 10.95 6.45 -16.45
N ARG A 415 10.01 5.53 -16.47
CA ARG A 415 9.75 4.63 -17.60
C ARG A 415 8.26 4.37 -17.74
N SER A 416 7.85 4.04 -18.96
CA SER A 416 6.48 3.66 -19.28
C SER A 416 6.43 2.53 -20.29
N VAL A 417 5.35 1.73 -20.20
CA VAL A 417 4.94 0.78 -21.22
C VAL A 417 3.49 1.06 -21.57
N LEU A 418 3.18 1.12 -22.86
CA LEU A 418 1.82 1.01 -23.36
C LEU A 418 1.61 -0.42 -23.85
N ALA A 419 0.53 -1.03 -23.43
CA ALA A 419 0.27 -2.44 -23.67
C ALA A 419 -1.14 -2.65 -24.20
N ASP A 420 -1.29 -3.64 -25.08
CA ASP A 420 -2.55 -4.34 -25.27
C ASP A 420 -2.75 -5.38 -24.14
N SER A 421 -3.85 -6.08 -24.18
CA SER A 421 -4.18 -7.09 -23.15
C SER A 421 -3.22 -8.28 -23.12
N GLN A 422 -2.42 -8.50 -24.16
CA GLN A 422 -1.50 -9.64 -24.26
C GLN A 422 -0.10 -9.33 -23.74
N LEU A 423 0.34 -8.08 -23.80
CA LEU A 423 1.71 -7.73 -23.38
C LEU A 423 1.91 -7.96 -21.88
N CYS A 424 1.00 -7.48 -21.03
CA CYS A 424 1.05 -7.65 -19.56
C CYS A 424 2.46 -7.44 -18.99
N ASP A 425 2.93 -6.20 -18.98
CA ASP A 425 4.31 -5.82 -18.66
C ASP A 425 4.75 -6.23 -17.24
N GLU A 426 5.96 -6.77 -17.12
CA GLU A 426 6.62 -7.08 -15.84
C GLU A 426 7.84 -6.16 -15.58
N THR A 427 8.17 -5.22 -16.49
CA THR A 427 9.34 -4.34 -16.30
C THR A 427 9.17 -3.32 -15.18
N LEU A 428 7.93 -3.06 -14.73
CA LEU A 428 7.68 -2.23 -13.56
C LEU A 428 8.33 -2.82 -12.28
N PHE A 429 8.49 -4.15 -12.17
CA PHE A 429 9.18 -4.79 -11.05
C PHE A 429 10.65 -4.37 -10.94
N HIS A 430 11.28 -3.98 -12.04
CA HIS A 430 12.65 -3.45 -12.01
C HIS A 430 12.78 -2.25 -11.08
N SER A 431 11.75 -1.39 -11.01
CA SER A 431 11.75 -0.24 -10.10
C SER A 431 11.85 -0.67 -8.63
N TYR A 432 11.10 -1.72 -8.24
CA TYR A 432 11.16 -2.29 -6.89
C TYR A 432 12.58 -2.76 -6.54
N TYR A 433 13.16 -3.60 -7.39
CA TYR A 433 14.44 -4.22 -7.12
C TYR A 433 15.61 -3.25 -7.24
N ARG A 434 15.54 -2.24 -8.09
CA ARG A 434 16.50 -1.14 -8.14
C ARG A 434 16.43 -0.28 -6.88
N ALA A 435 15.23 0.04 -6.39
CA ALA A 435 15.06 0.75 -5.12
C ALA A 435 15.54 -0.09 -3.94
N TRP A 436 15.20 -1.38 -3.91
CA TRP A 436 15.68 -2.34 -2.94
C TRP A 436 17.21 -2.40 -2.94
N ALA A 437 17.84 -2.59 -4.10
CA ALA A 437 19.28 -2.71 -4.23
C ALA A 437 20.03 -1.45 -3.74
N ARG A 438 19.53 -0.26 -4.10
CA ARG A 438 20.10 1.01 -3.60
C ARG A 438 20.08 1.09 -2.09
N ARG A 439 18.95 0.72 -1.46
CA ARG A 439 18.80 0.74 0.00
C ARG A 439 19.65 -0.33 0.68
N MET A 440 19.74 -1.54 0.08
CA MET A 440 20.55 -2.63 0.62
C MET A 440 22.05 -2.39 0.47
N ALA A 441 22.48 -1.66 -0.55
CA ALA A 441 23.90 -1.28 -0.74
C ALA A 441 24.36 -0.20 0.24
N GLN A 442 23.45 0.62 0.81
CA GLN A 442 23.81 1.63 1.82
C GLN A 442 24.18 0.93 3.13
N GLY A 443 25.20 1.48 3.85
CA GLY A 443 25.45 1.06 5.23
C GLY A 443 24.22 1.34 6.11
N ALA A 444 24.09 0.60 7.22
CA ALA A 444 23.12 1.03 8.23
C ALA A 444 23.50 2.45 8.68
N ALA A 445 22.54 3.36 8.73
CA ALA A 445 22.75 4.64 9.41
C ALA A 445 23.13 4.30 10.87
N ALA A 446 24.24 4.86 11.32
CA ALA A 446 24.80 4.60 12.64
C ALA A 446 23.87 5.12 13.75
#